data_79db0509f46b18191ee1ead7f056b5ab
#
_entry.id   79db0509f46b18191ee1ead7f056b5ab
#
_cell.length_a   1.000
_cell.length_b   1.000
_cell.length_c   1.000
_cell.angle_alpha   90.00
_cell.angle_beta   90.00
_cell.angle_gamma   90.00
#
_symmetry.space_group_name_H-M   'P 1'
#
loop_
_entity.id
_entity.type
_entity.pdbx_description
1 polymer ?
#
loop_
_entity_poly.entity_id
_entity_poly.type
_entity_poly.pdbx_seq_one_letter_code
_entity_poly.pdbx_strand_id
1 'polypeptide(L)'
;SKSSREDKGQALQFLLKIGIGWALGMILSVLFLSSIFEEHIYSISSVFIGFILFSIPLIIKAEKETIKNKYLNIVWTVTGILIVVAITVFNPVSGGGGMEISLSHLNIGLILYVFIAGMIAISAMVLPGISGSTLLLIFGLYTTIISSIKEVLTFNFSALPILIVFGLGVIIGILSTIKLIRHFLETARPQMIYLILGLMIGSIYAVIMGPTTLETAQAPMSFSTFNLVWFIIGGAVIIGLEQFSKLME
;
A
#
# COMPACT_ATOMS: atom_id res chain seq x y z
N SER A 1 -23.13 -31.61 9.07
CA SER A 1 -23.55 -30.85 7.86
C SER A 1 -24.34 -29.57 8.18
N LYS A 2 -25.10 -29.47 9.29
CA LYS A 2 -25.77 -28.23 9.74
C LYS A 2 -24.77 -27.21 10.25
N SER A 3 -23.82 -27.61 11.09
CA SER A 3 -22.70 -26.81 11.62
C SER A 3 -21.89 -26.15 10.49
N SER A 4 -21.55 -26.86 9.43
CA SER A 4 -20.80 -26.32 8.27
C SER A 4 -21.58 -25.25 7.47
N ARG A 5 -22.91 -25.21 7.56
CA ARG A 5 -23.74 -24.17 6.92
C ARG A 5 -23.85 -22.91 7.78
N GLU A 6 -23.92 -23.09 9.10
CA GLU A 6 -23.91 -21.97 10.04
C GLU A 6 -22.55 -21.26 10.06
N ASP A 7 -21.44 -22.00 10.04
CA ASP A 7 -20.08 -21.44 9.94
C ASP A 7 -19.88 -20.66 8.63
N LYS A 8 -20.40 -21.18 7.50
CA LYS A 8 -20.35 -20.46 6.23
C LYS A 8 -21.23 -19.20 6.22
N GLY A 9 -22.39 -19.25 6.89
CA GLY A 9 -23.26 -18.09 7.03
C GLY A 9 -22.62 -16.98 7.86
N GLN A 10 -21.97 -17.32 8.97
CA GLN A 10 -21.23 -16.38 9.81
C GLN A 10 -20.02 -15.78 9.07
N ALA A 11 -19.25 -16.60 8.37
CA ALA A 11 -18.13 -16.13 7.54
C ALA A 11 -18.60 -15.19 6.42
N LEU A 12 -19.72 -15.47 5.77
CA LEU A 12 -20.28 -14.60 4.73
C LEU A 12 -20.78 -13.27 5.33
N GLN A 13 -21.46 -13.30 6.47
CA GLN A 13 -21.88 -12.08 7.16
C GLN A 13 -20.69 -11.22 7.60
N PHE A 14 -19.62 -11.84 8.09
CA PHE A 14 -18.38 -11.17 8.44
C PHE A 14 -17.73 -10.49 7.21
N LEU A 15 -17.62 -11.21 6.09
CA LEU A 15 -17.08 -10.67 4.84
C LEU A 15 -17.95 -9.53 4.29
N LEU A 16 -19.28 -9.63 4.38
CA LEU A 16 -20.19 -8.57 3.96
C LEU A 16 -20.04 -7.31 4.83
N LYS A 17 -19.93 -7.46 6.15
CA LYS A 17 -19.70 -6.33 7.07
C LYS A 17 -18.36 -5.62 6.76
N ILE A 18 -17.31 -6.39 6.54
CA ILE A 18 -15.99 -5.83 6.14
C ILE A 18 -16.10 -5.15 4.77
N GLY A 19 -16.73 -5.79 3.79
CA GLY A 19 -16.89 -5.25 2.45
C GLY A 19 -17.69 -3.94 2.44
N ILE A 20 -18.79 -3.87 3.18
CA ILE A 20 -19.60 -2.64 3.32
C ILE A 20 -18.79 -1.55 4.04
N GLY A 21 -18.11 -1.88 5.14
CA GLY A 21 -17.26 -0.94 5.87
C GLY A 21 -16.12 -0.41 4.99
N TRP A 22 -15.49 -1.28 4.20
CA TRP A 22 -14.45 -0.89 3.25
C TRP A 22 -15.00 0.03 2.14
N ALA A 23 -16.13 -0.32 1.53
CA ALA A 23 -16.76 0.49 0.49
C ALA A 23 -17.18 1.88 1.01
N LEU A 24 -17.81 1.94 2.17
CA LEU A 24 -18.20 3.21 2.81
C LEU A 24 -16.95 4.03 3.18
N GLY A 25 -15.93 3.41 3.75
CA GLY A 25 -14.66 4.08 4.09
C GLY A 25 -13.97 4.63 2.84
N MET A 26 -13.96 3.87 1.74
CA MET A 26 -13.39 4.32 0.47
C MET A 26 -14.17 5.51 -0.11
N ILE A 27 -15.50 5.44 -0.15
CA ILE A 27 -16.34 6.55 -0.66
C ILE A 27 -16.14 7.81 0.18
N LEU A 28 -16.17 7.70 1.50
CA LEU A 28 -15.93 8.83 2.41
C LEU A 28 -14.50 9.38 2.23
N SER A 29 -13.50 8.51 2.11
CA SER A 29 -12.11 8.94 1.86
C SER A 29 -11.99 9.70 0.55
N VAL A 30 -12.58 9.23 -0.55
CA VAL A 30 -12.53 9.91 -1.84
C VAL A 30 -13.23 11.26 -1.76
N LEU A 31 -14.43 11.34 -1.14
CA LEU A 31 -15.20 12.58 -1.07
C LEU A 31 -14.55 13.64 -0.16
N PHE A 32 -13.93 13.23 0.94
CA PHE A 32 -13.36 14.17 1.91
C PHE A 32 -11.86 14.39 1.72
N LEU A 33 -11.08 13.34 1.39
CA LEU A 33 -9.64 13.49 1.24
C LEU A 33 -9.23 14.15 -0.07
N SER A 34 -9.92 13.91 -1.18
CA SER A 34 -9.50 14.45 -2.48
C SER A 34 -9.44 15.98 -2.49
N SER A 35 -10.37 16.65 -1.83
CA SER A 35 -10.41 18.11 -1.73
C SER A 35 -9.44 18.69 -0.67
N ILE A 36 -9.21 17.95 0.42
CA ILE A 36 -8.37 18.39 1.53
C ILE A 36 -6.91 17.99 1.33
N PHE A 37 -6.67 16.91 0.56
CA PHE A 37 -5.35 16.31 0.42
C PHE A 37 -4.36 17.23 -0.29
N GLU A 38 -4.77 17.88 -1.36
CA GLU A 38 -3.89 18.80 -2.11
C GLU A 38 -3.59 20.09 -1.33
N GLU A 39 -4.60 20.64 -0.65
CA GLU A 39 -4.46 21.88 0.11
C GLU A 39 -3.63 21.69 1.40
N HIS A 40 -3.75 20.50 2.03
CA HIS A 40 -3.17 20.24 3.35
C HIS A 40 -2.16 19.10 3.35
N ILE A 41 -1.51 18.85 2.20
CA ILE A 41 -0.60 17.71 2.01
C ILE A 41 0.50 17.62 3.08
N TYR A 42 1.10 18.74 3.49
CA TYR A 42 2.14 18.75 4.52
C TYR A 42 1.62 18.35 5.91
N SER A 43 0.41 18.79 6.26
CA SER A 43 -0.24 18.39 7.51
C SER A 43 -0.56 16.89 7.52
N ILE A 44 -1.10 16.38 6.43
CA ILE A 44 -1.43 14.95 6.26
C ILE A 44 -0.16 14.11 6.25
N SER A 45 0.89 14.56 5.55
CA SER A 45 2.20 13.89 5.58
C SER A 45 2.79 13.86 6.98
N SER A 46 2.61 14.92 7.79
CA SER A 46 3.04 14.95 9.19
C SER A 46 2.30 13.91 10.04
N VAL A 47 0.97 13.73 9.84
CA VAL A 47 0.19 12.66 10.49
C VAL A 47 0.74 11.28 10.13
N PHE A 48 1.03 11.03 8.85
CA PHE A 48 1.55 9.74 8.41
C PHE A 48 2.94 9.45 8.97
N ILE A 49 3.83 10.44 9.04
CA ILE A 49 5.12 10.30 9.73
C ILE A 49 4.88 9.95 11.21
N GLY A 50 3.90 10.58 11.85
CA GLY A 50 3.45 10.23 13.20
C GLY A 50 3.02 8.77 13.30
N PHE A 51 2.14 8.30 12.42
CA PHE A 51 1.73 6.90 12.37
C PHE A 51 2.93 5.95 12.29
N ILE A 52 3.86 6.20 11.38
CA ILE A 52 5.02 5.34 11.16
C ILE A 52 5.93 5.34 12.40
N LEU A 53 6.35 6.52 12.88
CA LEU A 53 7.31 6.61 13.96
C LEU A 53 6.78 6.05 15.28
N PHE A 54 5.49 6.22 15.57
CA PHE A 54 4.90 5.67 16.79
C PHE A 54 4.56 4.18 16.67
N SER A 55 4.38 3.64 15.44
CA SER A 55 4.18 2.21 15.23
C SER A 55 5.47 1.39 15.37
N ILE A 56 6.63 1.94 15.02
CA ILE A 56 7.93 1.23 15.11
C ILE A 56 8.20 0.70 16.52
N PRO A 57 8.14 1.51 17.61
CA PRO A 57 8.35 1.02 18.97
C PRO A 57 7.37 -0.09 19.38
N LEU A 58 6.12 -0.02 18.91
CA LEU A 58 5.10 -1.03 19.21
C LEU A 58 5.45 -2.38 18.59
N ILE A 59 5.88 -2.38 17.33
CA ILE A 59 6.33 -3.59 16.63
C ILE A 59 7.58 -4.15 17.30
N ILE A 60 8.56 -3.31 17.63
CA ILE A 60 9.79 -3.74 18.33
C ILE A 60 9.44 -4.35 19.67
N LYS A 61 8.47 -3.79 20.40
CA LYS A 61 8.02 -4.33 21.70
C LYS A 61 7.30 -5.66 21.52
N ALA A 62 6.40 -5.76 20.55
CA ALA A 62 5.65 -6.98 20.26
C ALA A 62 6.57 -8.13 19.81
N GLU A 63 7.60 -7.85 19.03
CA GLU A 63 8.51 -8.83 18.45
C GLU A 63 9.86 -8.91 19.19
N LYS A 64 9.94 -8.37 20.42
CA LYS A 64 11.18 -8.25 21.19
C LYS A 64 11.95 -9.58 21.30
N GLU A 65 11.26 -10.66 21.61
CA GLU A 65 11.90 -11.98 21.74
C GLU A 65 12.37 -12.55 20.39
N THR A 66 11.70 -12.17 19.30
CA THR A 66 12.06 -12.57 17.94
C THR A 66 13.35 -11.91 17.46
N ILE A 67 13.53 -10.62 17.80
CA ILE A 67 14.67 -9.81 17.31
C ILE A 67 15.86 -9.79 18.26
N LYS A 68 15.66 -10.18 19.52
CA LYS A 68 16.70 -10.17 20.56
C LYS A 68 17.90 -11.00 20.13
N ASN A 69 19.11 -10.44 20.28
CA ASN A 69 20.40 -11.06 19.92
C ASN A 69 20.56 -11.47 18.44
N LYS A 70 19.72 -10.94 17.54
CA LYS A 70 19.78 -11.23 16.10
C LYS A 70 20.13 -10.00 15.26
N TYR A 71 21.04 -9.17 15.77
CA TYR A 71 21.41 -7.87 15.18
C TYR A 71 22.00 -7.96 13.76
N LEU A 72 22.55 -9.11 13.35
CA LEU A 72 23.01 -9.32 11.98
C LEU A 72 21.88 -9.19 10.93
N ASN A 73 20.62 -9.37 11.36
CA ASN A 73 19.47 -9.19 10.47
C ASN A 73 19.16 -7.70 10.13
N ILE A 74 19.94 -6.74 10.68
CA ILE A 74 19.85 -5.32 10.29
C ILE A 74 20.08 -5.13 8.79
N VAL A 75 20.76 -6.04 8.13
CA VAL A 75 20.89 -6.06 6.66
C VAL A 75 19.54 -6.04 5.97
N TRP A 76 18.55 -6.76 6.51
CA TRP A 76 17.18 -6.77 5.97
C TRP A 76 16.46 -5.42 6.18
N THR A 77 16.76 -4.71 7.28
CA THR A 77 16.26 -3.34 7.46
C THR A 77 16.83 -2.40 6.39
N VAL A 78 18.14 -2.47 6.16
CA VAL A 78 18.77 -1.68 5.08
C VAL A 78 18.17 -2.04 3.72
N THR A 79 17.96 -3.33 3.45
CA THR A 79 17.30 -3.79 2.21
C THR A 79 15.90 -3.21 2.07
N GLY A 80 15.09 -3.22 3.14
CA GLY A 80 13.74 -2.63 3.13
C GLY A 80 13.75 -1.12 2.84
N ILE A 81 14.66 -0.38 3.48
CA ILE A 81 14.86 1.05 3.22
C ILE A 81 15.22 1.28 1.74
N LEU A 82 16.19 0.55 1.23
CA LEU A 82 16.68 0.70 -0.15
C LEU A 82 15.57 0.38 -1.16
N ILE A 83 14.74 -0.62 -0.92
CA ILE A 83 13.60 -0.96 -1.78
C ILE A 83 12.66 0.24 -1.90
N VAL A 84 12.20 0.81 -0.76
CA VAL A 84 11.25 1.93 -0.80
C VAL A 84 11.86 3.19 -1.39
N VAL A 85 13.10 3.51 -1.03
CA VAL A 85 13.82 4.66 -1.60
C VAL A 85 13.98 4.50 -3.11
N ALA A 86 14.38 3.32 -3.59
CA ALA A 86 14.51 3.05 -5.02
C ALA A 86 13.16 3.25 -5.74
N ILE A 87 12.07 2.66 -5.23
CA ILE A 87 10.73 2.82 -5.80
C ILE A 87 10.32 4.30 -5.83
N THR A 88 10.63 5.06 -4.77
CA THR A 88 10.29 6.50 -4.70
C THR A 88 11.09 7.32 -5.70
N VAL A 89 12.39 7.05 -5.83
CA VAL A 89 13.28 7.79 -6.77
C VAL A 89 12.96 7.46 -8.22
N PHE A 90 12.67 6.20 -8.52
CA PHE A 90 12.29 5.76 -9.87
C PHE A 90 10.82 6.00 -10.23
N ASN A 91 10.07 6.73 -9.38
CA ASN A 91 8.68 7.09 -9.69
C ASN A 91 8.62 8.06 -10.87
N PRO A 92 8.02 7.69 -12.02
CA PRO A 92 8.00 8.52 -13.24
C PRO A 92 7.14 9.78 -13.12
N VAL A 93 6.28 9.91 -12.10
CA VAL A 93 5.50 11.15 -11.86
C VAL A 93 6.40 12.35 -11.60
N SER A 94 7.56 12.13 -10.98
CA SER A 94 8.56 13.19 -10.77
C SER A 94 9.24 13.67 -12.06
N GLY A 95 9.01 13.01 -13.21
CA GLY A 95 9.70 13.28 -14.48
C GLY A 95 8.81 13.43 -15.73
N GLY A 96 7.49 13.39 -15.60
CA GLY A 96 6.56 13.69 -16.72
C GLY A 96 6.53 12.68 -17.88
N GLY A 97 7.08 11.48 -17.71
CA GLY A 97 7.23 10.52 -18.81
C GLY A 97 6.70 9.12 -18.48
N GLY A 98 5.40 8.98 -18.20
CA GLY A 98 4.77 7.66 -18.26
C GLY A 98 4.73 7.15 -19.70
N MET A 99 5.32 5.99 -19.99
CA MET A 99 5.06 5.32 -21.28
C MET A 99 3.58 4.93 -21.31
N GLU A 100 2.78 5.62 -22.14
CA GLU A 100 1.41 5.19 -22.42
C GLU A 100 1.45 3.93 -23.28
N ILE A 101 1.02 2.82 -22.71
CA ILE A 101 0.91 1.56 -23.44
C ILE A 101 -0.38 1.60 -24.24
N SER A 102 -0.25 1.68 -25.57
CA SER A 102 -1.40 1.61 -26.48
C SER A 102 -2.00 0.20 -26.48
N LEU A 103 -3.29 0.10 -26.15
CA LEU A 103 -4.07 -1.14 -26.15
C LEU A 103 -4.54 -1.58 -27.55
N SER A 104 -4.13 -0.88 -28.61
CA SER A 104 -4.62 -1.11 -29.97
C SER A 104 -4.35 -2.53 -30.53
N HIS A 105 -3.41 -3.26 -29.94
CA HIS A 105 -3.10 -4.64 -30.32
C HIS A 105 -2.82 -5.49 -29.08
N LEU A 106 -3.84 -6.21 -28.62
CA LEU A 106 -3.68 -7.22 -27.56
C LEU A 106 -2.85 -8.39 -28.13
N ASN A 107 -1.59 -8.45 -27.79
CA ASN A 107 -0.74 -9.60 -28.05
C ASN A 107 -0.46 -10.38 -26.74
N ILE A 108 0.00 -11.61 -26.85
CA ILE A 108 0.29 -12.47 -25.69
C ILE A 108 1.31 -11.82 -24.77
N GLY A 109 2.29 -11.09 -25.31
CA GLY A 109 3.29 -10.39 -24.51
C GLY A 109 2.68 -9.28 -23.63
N LEU A 110 1.75 -8.49 -24.17
CA LEU A 110 1.04 -7.44 -23.42
C LEU A 110 0.12 -8.05 -22.36
N ILE A 111 -0.58 -9.11 -22.67
CA ILE A 111 -1.43 -9.85 -21.72
C ILE A 111 -0.60 -10.34 -20.53
N LEU A 112 0.53 -10.99 -20.80
CA LEU A 112 1.44 -11.48 -19.77
C LEU A 112 2.04 -10.32 -18.95
N TYR A 113 2.41 -9.23 -19.61
CA TYR A 113 2.94 -8.02 -18.95
C TYR A 113 1.94 -7.41 -17.98
N VAL A 114 0.70 -7.18 -18.41
CA VAL A 114 -0.38 -6.63 -17.57
C VAL A 114 -0.70 -7.55 -16.40
N PHE A 115 -0.73 -8.86 -16.63
CA PHE A 115 -0.94 -9.86 -15.59
C PHE A 115 0.17 -9.80 -14.52
N ILE A 116 1.44 -9.83 -14.93
CA ILE A 116 2.59 -9.78 -14.02
C ILE A 116 2.65 -8.43 -13.29
N ALA A 117 2.41 -7.33 -13.99
CA ALA A 117 2.37 -6.00 -13.39
C ALA A 117 1.28 -5.89 -12.32
N GLY A 118 0.09 -6.43 -12.57
CA GLY A 118 -0.98 -6.53 -11.57
C GLY A 118 -0.58 -7.37 -10.35
N MET A 119 0.07 -8.51 -10.58
CA MET A 119 0.61 -9.34 -9.49
C MET A 119 1.63 -8.56 -8.63
N ILE A 120 2.60 -7.92 -9.26
CA ILE A 120 3.68 -7.20 -8.55
C ILE A 120 3.11 -5.98 -7.81
N ALA A 121 2.24 -5.20 -8.45
CA ALA A 121 1.65 -4.01 -7.86
C ALA A 121 0.88 -4.33 -6.57
N ILE A 122 0.02 -5.34 -6.60
CA ILE A 122 -0.74 -5.74 -5.41
C ILE A 122 0.14 -6.41 -4.36
N SER A 123 1.12 -7.20 -4.77
CA SER A 123 2.08 -7.85 -3.86
C SER A 123 2.86 -6.82 -3.06
N ALA A 124 3.30 -5.76 -3.71
CA ALA A 124 3.99 -4.65 -3.05
C ALA A 124 3.06 -3.85 -2.13
N MET A 125 1.81 -3.65 -2.50
CA MET A 125 0.81 -2.94 -1.67
C MET A 125 0.52 -3.66 -0.34
N VAL A 126 0.70 -4.97 -0.27
CA VAL A 126 0.57 -5.73 0.98
C VAL A 126 1.73 -5.41 1.95
N LEU A 127 2.88 -4.99 1.43
CA LEU A 127 4.03 -4.60 2.24
C LEU A 127 3.90 -3.12 2.68
N PRO A 128 4.19 -2.81 3.96
CA PRO A 128 4.09 -1.43 4.44
C PRO A 128 5.08 -0.51 3.71
N GLY A 129 4.62 0.67 3.33
CA GLY A 129 5.46 1.70 2.72
C GLY A 129 5.57 1.67 1.20
N ILE A 130 4.92 0.73 0.51
CA ILE A 130 4.92 0.66 -0.95
C ILE A 130 3.51 0.89 -1.49
N SER A 131 3.38 1.82 -2.44
CA SER A 131 2.12 2.11 -3.13
C SER A 131 2.01 1.30 -4.42
N GLY A 132 0.91 0.56 -4.58
CA GLY A 132 0.62 -0.18 -5.81
C GLY A 132 0.42 0.73 -7.02
N SER A 133 -0.16 1.92 -6.83
CA SER A 133 -0.30 2.91 -7.91
C SER A 133 1.06 3.42 -8.40
N THR A 134 2.02 3.65 -7.51
CA THR A 134 3.40 4.00 -7.89
C THR A 134 4.03 2.94 -8.78
N LEU A 135 3.85 1.65 -8.46
CA LEU A 135 4.36 0.58 -9.31
C LEU A 135 3.63 0.50 -10.65
N LEU A 136 2.32 0.72 -10.67
CA LEU A 136 1.59 0.80 -11.94
C LEU A 136 2.05 1.97 -12.80
N LEU A 137 2.43 3.11 -12.21
CA LEU A 137 3.04 4.23 -12.91
C LEU A 137 4.42 3.86 -13.47
N ILE A 138 5.27 3.19 -12.69
CA ILE A 138 6.58 2.69 -13.14
C ILE A 138 6.42 1.71 -14.31
N PHE A 139 5.40 0.87 -14.28
CA PHE A 139 5.07 -0.03 -15.37
C PHE A 139 4.34 0.65 -16.54
N GLY A 140 4.03 1.96 -16.47
CA GLY A 140 3.29 2.69 -17.51
C GLY A 140 1.84 2.22 -17.70
N LEU A 141 1.28 1.52 -16.70
CA LEU A 141 -0.06 0.92 -16.78
C LEU A 141 -1.12 1.71 -15.99
N TYR A 142 -0.74 2.68 -15.18
CA TYR A 142 -1.68 3.38 -14.31
C TYR A 142 -2.80 4.06 -15.08
N THR A 143 -2.44 4.94 -16.03
CA THR A 143 -3.41 5.66 -16.88
C THR A 143 -4.24 4.70 -17.71
N THR A 144 -3.62 3.68 -18.29
CA THR A 144 -4.28 2.63 -19.06
C THR A 144 -5.34 1.89 -18.25
N ILE A 145 -5.03 1.46 -17.03
CA ILE A 145 -5.99 0.74 -16.17
C ILE A 145 -7.10 1.67 -15.70
N ILE A 146 -6.79 2.90 -15.30
CA ILE A 146 -7.79 3.88 -14.86
C ILE A 146 -8.75 4.26 -15.99
N SER A 147 -8.23 4.53 -17.21
CA SER A 147 -9.08 4.83 -18.37
C SER A 147 -9.93 3.61 -18.75
N SER A 148 -9.39 2.40 -18.72
CA SER A 148 -10.13 1.17 -18.98
C SER A 148 -11.29 0.96 -17.98
N ILE A 149 -11.06 1.25 -16.70
CA ILE A 149 -12.13 1.22 -15.68
C ILE A 149 -13.21 2.24 -16.02
N LYS A 150 -12.82 3.47 -16.38
CA LYS A 150 -13.76 4.53 -16.76
C LYS A 150 -14.59 4.14 -18.00
N GLU A 151 -13.98 3.55 -19.01
CA GLU A 151 -14.68 3.05 -20.20
C GLU A 151 -15.75 2.01 -19.85
N VAL A 152 -15.40 1.02 -19.04
CA VAL A 152 -16.36 -0.02 -18.61
C VAL A 152 -17.48 0.57 -17.78
N LEU A 153 -17.22 1.55 -16.92
CA LEU A 153 -18.24 2.26 -16.15
C LEU A 153 -19.19 3.11 -17.03
N THR A 154 -18.73 3.52 -18.21
CA THR A 154 -19.55 4.19 -19.24
C THR A 154 -20.18 3.23 -20.25
N PHE A 155 -20.25 1.94 -19.90
CA PHE A 155 -20.83 0.86 -20.71
C PHE A 155 -20.07 0.56 -22.02
N ASN A 156 -18.82 1.01 -22.14
CA ASN A 156 -17.94 0.64 -23.21
C ASN A 156 -17.07 -0.56 -22.76
N PHE A 157 -17.39 -1.76 -23.24
CA PHE A 157 -16.74 -3.00 -22.80
C PHE A 157 -15.50 -3.38 -23.63
N SER A 158 -15.02 -2.52 -24.52
CA SER A 158 -13.83 -2.80 -25.33
C SER A 158 -12.57 -3.06 -24.49
N ALA A 159 -12.43 -2.37 -23.34
CA ALA A 159 -11.31 -2.54 -22.43
C ALA A 159 -11.50 -3.65 -21.37
N LEU A 160 -12.66 -4.33 -21.38
CA LEU A 160 -12.96 -5.37 -20.38
C LEU A 160 -11.93 -6.53 -20.37
N PRO A 161 -11.43 -7.04 -21.52
CA PRO A 161 -10.46 -8.13 -21.52
C PRO A 161 -9.18 -7.80 -20.74
N ILE A 162 -8.66 -6.58 -20.88
CA ILE A 162 -7.44 -6.18 -20.18
C ILE A 162 -7.67 -6.03 -18.67
N LEU A 163 -8.86 -5.55 -18.27
CA LEU A 163 -9.22 -5.46 -16.84
C LEU A 163 -9.39 -6.85 -16.22
N ILE A 164 -9.90 -7.82 -16.95
CA ILE A 164 -9.99 -9.22 -16.49
C ILE A 164 -8.58 -9.77 -16.27
N VAL A 165 -7.68 -9.59 -17.22
CA VAL A 165 -6.28 -10.04 -17.12
C VAL A 165 -5.59 -9.39 -15.93
N PHE A 166 -5.73 -8.08 -15.79
CA PHE A 166 -5.20 -7.33 -14.64
C PHE A 166 -5.77 -7.83 -13.31
N GLY A 167 -7.11 -7.99 -13.24
CA GLY A 167 -7.80 -8.49 -12.05
C GLY A 167 -7.38 -9.92 -11.67
N LEU A 168 -7.16 -10.80 -12.62
CA LEU A 168 -6.61 -12.14 -12.38
C LEU A 168 -5.19 -12.05 -11.83
N GLY A 169 -4.35 -11.16 -12.38
CA GLY A 169 -3.03 -10.86 -11.83
C GLY A 169 -3.09 -10.40 -10.38
N VAL A 170 -3.99 -9.47 -10.06
CA VAL A 170 -4.22 -8.97 -8.69
C VAL A 170 -4.63 -10.10 -7.76
N ILE A 171 -5.60 -10.93 -8.13
CA ILE A 171 -6.07 -12.05 -7.28
C ILE A 171 -4.94 -13.05 -7.01
N ILE A 172 -4.21 -13.46 -8.04
CA ILE A 172 -3.10 -14.40 -7.89
C ILE A 172 -1.95 -13.76 -7.10
N GLY A 173 -1.69 -12.47 -7.32
CA GLY A 173 -0.71 -11.69 -6.55
C GLY A 173 -1.02 -11.68 -5.05
N ILE A 174 -2.26 -11.38 -4.65
CA ILE A 174 -2.68 -11.40 -3.24
C ILE A 174 -2.47 -12.78 -2.64
N LEU A 175 -2.99 -13.82 -3.29
CA LEU A 175 -2.93 -15.20 -2.78
C LEU A 175 -1.48 -15.70 -2.64
N SER A 176 -0.63 -15.36 -3.62
CA SER A 176 0.79 -15.71 -3.60
C SER A 176 1.54 -14.96 -2.50
N THR A 177 1.28 -13.67 -2.35
CA THR A 177 1.94 -12.82 -1.35
C THR A 177 1.56 -13.22 0.07
N ILE A 178 0.29 -13.51 0.33
CA ILE A 178 -0.16 -13.99 1.65
C ILE A 178 0.57 -15.29 2.01
N LYS A 179 0.65 -16.24 1.08
CA LYS A 179 1.39 -17.50 1.31
C LYS A 179 2.88 -17.26 1.54
N LEU A 180 3.48 -16.36 0.76
CA LEU A 180 4.90 -16.02 0.86
C LEU A 180 5.22 -15.35 2.20
N ILE A 181 4.44 -14.35 2.60
CA ILE A 181 4.61 -13.65 3.89
C ILE A 181 4.44 -14.64 5.05
N ARG A 182 3.40 -15.46 5.00
CA ARG A 182 3.17 -16.48 6.00
C ARG A 182 4.35 -17.45 6.10
N HIS A 183 4.83 -17.95 4.98
CA HIS A 183 5.99 -18.85 4.94
C HIS A 183 7.24 -18.20 5.56
N PHE A 184 7.54 -16.94 5.23
CA PHE A 184 8.67 -16.23 5.83
C PHE A 184 8.48 -15.92 7.31
N LEU A 185 7.25 -15.64 7.76
CA LEU A 185 6.97 -15.46 9.19
C LEU A 185 7.10 -16.76 9.98
N GLU A 186 6.87 -17.92 9.35
CA GLU A 186 7.04 -19.23 9.99
C GLU A 186 8.50 -19.71 9.97
N THR A 187 9.26 -19.43 8.90
CA THR A 187 10.62 -19.97 8.68
C THR A 187 11.75 -18.97 8.96
N ALA A 188 11.53 -17.69 8.70
CA ALA A 188 12.52 -16.62 8.78
C ALA A 188 11.97 -15.35 9.46
N ARG A 189 11.21 -15.54 10.54
CA ARG A 189 10.51 -14.44 11.23
C ARG A 189 11.41 -13.25 11.59
N PRO A 190 12.63 -13.42 12.14
CA PRO A 190 13.48 -12.28 12.45
C PRO A 190 13.83 -11.45 11.23
N GLN A 191 14.21 -12.10 10.12
CA GLN A 191 14.55 -11.43 8.86
C GLN A 191 13.36 -10.63 8.34
N MET A 192 12.16 -11.23 8.40
CA MET A 192 10.93 -10.59 7.96
C MET A 192 10.57 -9.37 8.81
N ILE A 193 10.71 -9.45 10.14
CA ILE A 193 10.46 -8.30 11.02
C ILE A 193 11.45 -7.17 10.75
N TYR A 194 12.74 -7.48 10.61
CA TYR A 194 13.74 -6.47 10.24
C TYR A 194 13.45 -5.84 8.87
N LEU A 195 13.01 -6.63 7.89
CA LEU A 195 12.59 -6.12 6.57
C LEU A 195 11.39 -5.17 6.71
N ILE A 196 10.34 -5.55 7.44
CA ILE A 196 9.16 -4.71 7.68
C ILE A 196 9.56 -3.39 8.33
N LEU A 197 10.40 -3.41 9.36
CA LEU A 197 10.93 -2.19 9.99
C LEU A 197 11.68 -1.32 8.99
N GLY A 198 12.45 -1.94 8.09
CA GLY A 198 13.15 -1.23 7.02
C GLY A 198 12.20 -0.57 6.03
N LEU A 199 11.16 -1.28 5.58
CA LEU A 199 10.13 -0.74 4.70
C LEU A 199 9.40 0.44 5.35
N MET A 200 9.08 0.35 6.65
CA MET A 200 8.46 1.44 7.41
C MET A 200 9.38 2.66 7.53
N ILE A 201 10.66 2.48 7.82
CA ILE A 201 11.62 3.59 7.88
C ILE A 201 11.78 4.21 6.48
N GLY A 202 11.90 3.40 5.45
CA GLY A 202 11.99 3.86 4.07
C GLY A 202 10.73 4.64 3.62
N SER A 203 9.55 4.27 4.12
CA SER A 203 8.31 4.97 3.78
C SER A 203 8.24 6.40 4.31
N ILE A 204 9.02 6.75 5.33
CA ILE A 204 9.18 8.15 5.77
C ILE A 204 9.73 9.00 4.62
N TYR A 205 10.73 8.49 3.88
CA TYR A 205 11.25 9.19 2.71
C TYR A 205 10.18 9.32 1.61
N ALA A 206 9.41 8.27 1.35
CA ALA A 206 8.31 8.32 0.39
C ALA A 206 7.24 9.36 0.78
N VAL A 207 6.91 9.48 2.08
CA VAL A 207 5.98 10.50 2.59
C VAL A 207 6.55 11.92 2.45
N ILE A 208 7.84 12.12 2.70
CA ILE A 208 8.53 13.41 2.52
C ILE A 208 8.48 13.84 1.05
N MET A 209 8.64 12.90 0.13
CA MET A 209 8.57 13.14 -1.33
C MET A 209 7.13 13.18 -1.86
N GLY A 210 6.13 12.77 -1.08
CA GLY A 210 4.72 12.73 -1.48
C GLY A 210 4.20 14.01 -2.14
N PRO A 211 4.48 15.22 -1.63
CA PRO A 211 4.05 16.48 -2.26
C PRO A 211 4.50 16.64 -3.71
N THR A 212 5.62 16.04 -4.11
CA THR A 212 6.12 16.14 -5.49
C THR A 212 5.33 15.30 -6.50
N THR A 213 4.46 14.41 -6.01
CA THR A 213 3.67 13.49 -6.85
C THR A 213 2.22 13.94 -7.06
N LEU A 214 1.85 15.11 -6.56
CA LEU A 214 0.53 15.71 -6.80
C LEU A 214 0.38 16.17 -8.26
N GLU A 215 -0.87 16.34 -8.73
CA GLU A 215 -1.15 16.90 -10.06
C GLU A 215 -0.49 18.29 -10.22
N THR A 216 -0.61 19.13 -9.19
CA THR A 216 0.20 20.33 -9.02
C THR A 216 1.36 20.03 -8.09
N ALA A 217 2.50 19.60 -8.66
CA ALA A 217 3.66 19.21 -7.89
C ALA A 217 4.10 20.33 -6.92
N GLN A 218 4.21 19.99 -5.66
CA GLN A 218 4.70 20.87 -4.60
C GLN A 218 6.12 20.48 -4.19
N ALA A 219 6.83 21.37 -3.50
CA ALA A 219 8.16 21.07 -3.00
C ALA A 219 8.13 19.88 -2.01
N PRO A 220 9.21 19.07 -1.93
CA PRO A 220 9.32 18.05 -0.91
C PRO A 220 9.12 18.65 0.50
N MET A 221 8.59 17.84 1.40
CA MET A 221 8.41 18.26 2.80
C MET A 221 9.76 18.64 3.41
N SER A 222 9.79 19.75 4.14
CA SER A 222 10.96 20.28 4.83
C SER A 222 10.64 20.54 6.31
N PHE A 223 11.64 20.90 7.12
CA PHE A 223 11.40 21.27 8.52
C PHE A 223 10.45 22.46 8.68
N SER A 224 10.41 23.38 7.71
CA SER A 224 9.49 24.53 7.73
C SER A 224 8.04 24.16 7.41
N THR A 225 7.82 23.11 6.64
CA THR A 225 6.48 22.61 6.28
C THR A 225 6.00 21.48 7.17
N PHE A 226 6.89 20.92 8.01
CA PHE A 226 6.53 19.90 8.99
C PHE A 226 5.63 20.47 10.08
N ASN A 227 4.49 19.82 10.31
CA ASN A 227 3.52 20.27 11.32
C ASN A 227 3.54 19.35 12.54
N LEU A 228 4.17 19.83 13.63
CA LEU A 228 4.33 19.07 14.86
C LEU A 228 2.99 18.66 15.50
N VAL A 229 1.96 19.51 15.40
CA VAL A 229 0.64 19.22 15.98
C VAL A 229 0.03 18.00 15.29
N TRP A 230 0.01 17.98 13.97
CA TRP A 230 -0.51 16.87 13.19
C TRP A 230 0.32 15.58 13.35
N PHE A 231 1.63 15.71 13.51
CA PHE A 231 2.50 14.59 13.85
C PHE A 231 2.14 13.95 15.19
N ILE A 232 1.91 14.79 16.25
CA ILE A 232 1.49 14.30 17.57
C ILE A 232 0.11 13.65 17.49
N ILE A 233 -0.83 14.23 16.73
CA ILE A 233 -2.15 13.64 16.51
C ILE A 233 -2.01 12.24 15.89
N GLY A 234 -1.16 12.10 14.86
CA GLY A 234 -0.88 10.79 14.26
C GLY A 234 -0.35 9.77 15.28
N GLY A 235 0.62 10.18 16.10
CA GLY A 235 1.14 9.33 17.18
C GLY A 235 0.08 8.96 18.22
N ALA A 236 -0.75 9.92 18.63
CA ALA A 236 -1.81 9.70 19.61
C ALA A 236 -2.87 8.70 19.10
N VAL A 237 -3.21 8.74 17.81
CA VAL A 237 -4.12 7.77 17.19
C VAL A 237 -3.56 6.35 17.29
N ILE A 238 -2.28 6.16 16.97
CA ILE A 238 -1.64 4.84 17.05
C ILE A 238 -1.61 4.30 18.48
N ILE A 239 -1.23 5.12 19.44
CA ILE A 239 -1.22 4.73 20.86
C ILE A 239 -2.64 4.43 21.36
N GLY A 240 -3.61 5.26 20.95
CA GLY A 240 -5.02 5.06 21.30
C GLY A 240 -5.58 3.74 20.77
N LEU A 241 -5.27 3.39 19.52
CA LEU A 241 -5.67 2.12 18.92
C LEU A 241 -5.02 0.91 19.64
N GLU A 242 -3.74 1.01 20.01
CA GLU A 242 -3.08 -0.04 20.78
C GLU A 242 -3.73 -0.24 22.16
N GLN A 243 -4.05 0.85 22.86
CA GLN A 243 -4.70 0.75 24.17
C GLN A 243 -6.12 0.18 24.05
N PHE A 244 -6.87 0.60 23.02
CA PHE A 244 -8.21 0.09 22.76
C PHE A 244 -8.20 -1.42 22.44
N SER A 245 -7.24 -1.88 21.64
CA SER A 245 -7.06 -3.31 21.36
C SER A 245 -6.84 -4.13 22.65
N LYS A 246 -5.99 -3.63 23.57
CA LYS A 246 -5.71 -4.28 24.85
C LYS A 246 -6.90 -4.32 25.82
N LEU A 247 -7.87 -3.41 25.67
CA LEU A 247 -9.07 -3.38 26.48
C LEU A 247 -10.12 -4.39 25.98
N MET A 248 -9.99 -4.84 24.72
CA MET A 248 -10.90 -5.84 24.12
C MET A 248 -10.39 -7.28 24.22
N GLU A 249 -9.13 -7.49 24.61
CA GLU A 249 -8.54 -8.80 24.92
C GLU A 249 -8.80 -9.20 26.39
#